data_35b122542376014f7a1950d088cb8726
#
_entry.id   35b122542376014f7a1950d088cb8726
#
_cell.length_a   1.000
_cell.length_b   1.000
_cell.length_c   1.000
_cell.angle_alpha   90.00
_cell.angle_beta   90.00
_cell.angle_gamma   90.00
#
_symmetry.space_group_name_H-M   'P 1'
#
loop_
_entity.id
_entity.type
_entity.pdbx_description
1 polymer ?
#
loop_
_entity_poly.entity_id
_entity_poly.type
_entity_poly.pdbx_seq_one_letter_code
_entity_poly.pdbx_strand_id
1 'polypeptide(L)'
;MGKNLEISLLLDFYGEMLTEKQRDMVDYYYNDDLSLSEIAENEGITRQGVRDSIKRAEAQMLEMEERLGLARRFRKISADIEEIYSLAQTIRQYSGFPGCPSEISDSAARIMVLASMLEKAE
;
A
#
# COMPACT_ATOMS: atom_id res chain seq x y z
N MET A 1 9.20 9.50 19.99
CA MET A 1 8.02 9.04 19.24
C MET A 1 8.45 7.92 18.31
N GLY A 2 7.91 6.74 18.49
CA GLY A 2 8.21 5.63 17.61
C GLY A 2 7.44 5.74 16.29
N LYS A 3 8.01 5.23 15.20
CA LYS A 3 7.36 5.21 13.89
C LYS A 3 6.53 3.94 13.73
N ASN A 4 5.27 4.10 13.36
CA ASN A 4 4.42 3.01 12.94
C ASN A 4 4.48 2.92 11.41
N LEU A 5 5.17 1.90 10.90
CA LEU A 5 5.38 1.75 9.46
C LEU A 5 4.07 1.56 8.68
N GLU A 6 3.01 1.15 9.35
CA GLU A 6 1.69 1.05 8.74
C GLU A 6 1.14 2.41 8.32
N ILE A 7 1.57 3.50 8.97
CA ILE A 7 1.12 4.85 8.64
C ILE A 7 1.48 5.23 7.19
N SER A 8 2.64 4.79 6.70
CA SER A 8 3.04 5.06 5.31
C SER A 8 2.03 4.48 4.33
N LEU A 9 1.53 3.27 4.59
CA LEU A 9 0.48 2.65 3.77
C LEU A 9 -0.84 3.38 3.91
N LEU A 10 -1.22 3.76 5.13
CA LEU A 10 -2.46 4.49 5.37
C LEU A 10 -2.44 5.85 4.67
N LEU A 11 -1.28 6.48 4.58
CA LEU A 11 -1.12 7.75 3.88
C LEU A 11 -1.48 7.61 2.40
N ASP A 12 -1.15 6.49 1.78
CA ASP A 12 -1.50 6.23 0.37
C ASP A 12 -3.02 6.20 0.16
N PHE A 13 -3.77 5.65 1.12
CA PHE A 13 -5.23 5.52 1.01
C PHE A 13 -5.97 6.74 1.52
N TYR A 14 -5.48 7.37 2.58
CA TYR A 14 -6.23 8.40 3.30
C TYR A 14 -5.55 9.77 3.30
N GLY A 15 -4.38 9.91 2.69
CA GLY A 15 -3.62 11.16 2.73
C GLY A 15 -4.37 12.37 2.19
N GLU A 16 -5.20 12.17 1.16
CA GLU A 16 -5.98 13.26 0.58
C GLU A 16 -7.10 13.76 1.49
N MET A 17 -7.44 13.00 2.54
CA MET A 17 -8.42 13.40 3.53
C MET A 17 -7.82 14.30 4.62
N LEU A 18 -6.49 14.41 4.64
CA LEU A 18 -5.76 15.29 5.55
C LEU A 18 -5.62 16.68 4.95
N THR A 19 -5.34 17.69 5.78
CA THR A 19 -4.94 18.99 5.26
C THR A 19 -3.59 18.82 4.55
N GLU A 20 -3.30 19.70 3.60
CA GLU A 20 -2.03 19.65 2.87
C GLU A 20 -0.82 19.67 3.82
N LYS A 21 -0.86 20.53 4.83
CA LYS A 21 0.24 20.62 5.81
C LYS A 21 0.38 19.35 6.64
N GLN A 22 -0.72 18.76 7.08
CA GLN A 22 -0.68 17.50 7.82
C GLN A 22 -0.08 16.39 6.96
N ARG A 23 -0.54 16.28 5.72
CA ARG A 23 -0.05 15.29 4.78
C ARG A 23 1.44 15.45 4.54
N ASP A 24 1.89 16.70 4.31
CA ASP A 24 3.30 16.98 4.06
C ASP A 24 4.18 16.58 5.24
N MET A 25 3.76 16.91 6.47
CA MET A 25 4.53 16.57 7.67
C MET A 25 4.62 15.06 7.89
N VAL A 26 3.53 14.33 7.67
CA VAL A 26 3.52 12.87 7.78
C VAL A 26 4.42 12.27 6.71
N ASP A 27 4.34 12.77 5.48
CA ASP A 27 5.16 12.30 4.37
C ASP A 27 6.66 12.53 4.64
N TYR A 28 7.04 13.71 5.09
CA TYR A 28 8.42 14.02 5.46
C TYR A 28 8.94 13.07 6.55
N TYR A 29 8.12 12.81 7.55
CA TYR A 29 8.54 11.99 8.68
C TYR A 29 8.66 10.51 8.33
N TYR A 30 7.67 9.96 7.62
CA TYR A 30 7.59 8.52 7.35
C TYR A 30 8.28 8.11 6.05
N ASN A 31 8.19 8.91 5.00
CA ASN A 31 8.73 8.55 3.68
C ASN A 31 10.09 9.18 3.39
N ASP A 32 10.32 10.41 3.83
CA ASP A 32 11.59 11.11 3.61
C ASP A 32 12.54 11.00 4.80
N ASP A 33 12.11 10.34 5.87
CA ASP A 33 12.91 10.06 7.05
C ASP A 33 13.48 11.31 7.73
N LEU A 34 12.77 12.43 7.65
CA LEU A 34 13.18 13.65 8.31
C LEU A 34 12.87 13.58 9.81
N SER A 35 13.73 14.21 10.63
CA SER A 35 13.49 14.32 12.05
C SER A 35 12.41 15.36 12.33
N LEU A 36 11.81 15.31 13.53
CA LEU A 36 10.84 16.32 13.94
C LEU A 36 11.43 17.71 13.91
N SER A 37 12.70 17.86 14.29
CA SER A 37 13.41 19.15 14.27
C SER A 37 13.59 19.67 12.85
N GLU A 38 13.95 18.80 11.91
CA GLU A 38 14.11 19.19 10.52
C GLU A 38 12.79 19.64 9.90
N ILE A 39 11.71 18.92 10.20
CA ILE A 39 10.37 19.30 9.73
C ILE A 39 9.95 20.64 10.34
N ALA A 40 10.18 20.83 11.64
CA ALA A 40 9.88 22.08 12.33
C ALA A 40 10.57 23.28 11.67
N GLU A 41 11.83 23.10 11.32
CA GLU A 41 12.61 24.13 10.65
C GLU A 41 12.03 24.45 9.26
N ASN A 42 11.69 23.41 8.47
CA ASN A 42 11.09 23.59 7.15
C ASN A 42 9.74 24.27 7.19
N GLU A 43 8.92 23.94 8.18
CA GLU A 43 7.55 24.46 8.28
C GLU A 43 7.44 25.76 9.07
N GLY A 44 8.51 26.18 9.73
CA GLY A 44 8.50 27.41 10.53
C GLY A 44 7.65 27.33 11.79
N ILE A 45 7.52 26.13 12.37
CA ILE A 45 6.78 25.90 13.62
C ILE A 45 7.68 25.17 14.63
N THR A 46 7.16 24.96 15.82
CA THR A 46 7.93 24.27 16.87
C THR A 46 7.98 22.77 16.63
N ARG A 47 9.02 22.11 17.17
CA ARG A 47 9.14 20.68 17.14
C ARG A 47 7.92 19.99 17.76
N GLN A 48 7.41 20.54 18.88
CA GLN A 48 6.21 20.03 19.53
C GLN A 48 4.98 20.18 18.65
N GLY A 49 4.88 21.29 17.92
CA GLY A 49 3.79 21.51 16.96
C GLY A 49 3.79 20.48 15.83
N VAL A 50 4.97 20.13 15.32
CA VAL A 50 5.12 19.07 14.32
C VAL A 50 4.65 17.74 14.89
N ARG A 51 5.13 17.37 16.07
CA ARG A 51 4.77 16.13 16.75
C ARG A 51 3.25 16.01 16.93
N ASP A 52 2.63 17.08 17.43
CA ASP A 52 1.19 17.10 17.66
C ASP A 52 0.40 16.98 16.36
N SER A 53 0.85 17.65 15.31
CA SER A 53 0.22 17.58 13.99
C SER A 53 0.30 16.16 13.40
N ILE A 54 1.47 15.53 13.48
CA ILE A 54 1.67 14.16 12.98
C ILE A 54 0.81 13.18 13.79
N LYS A 55 0.81 13.29 15.12
CA LYS A 55 -0.01 12.43 15.98
C LYS A 55 -1.49 12.54 15.66
N ARG A 56 -1.97 13.75 15.41
CA ARG A 56 -3.36 14.00 15.07
C ARG A 56 -3.71 13.39 13.71
N ALA A 57 -2.82 13.55 12.73
CA ALA A 57 -3.00 12.96 11.40
C ALA A 57 -3.00 11.43 11.46
N GLU A 58 -2.09 10.83 12.23
CA GLU A 58 -2.06 9.38 12.45
C GLU A 58 -3.39 8.88 13.03
N ALA A 59 -3.90 9.57 14.06
CA ALA A 59 -5.15 9.18 14.69
C ALA A 59 -6.33 9.26 13.71
N GLN A 60 -6.37 10.30 12.88
CA GLN A 60 -7.41 10.43 11.85
C GLN A 60 -7.35 9.28 10.84
N MET A 61 -6.16 8.93 10.35
CA MET A 61 -6.02 7.85 9.38
C MET A 61 -6.34 6.50 9.98
N LEU A 62 -5.95 6.25 11.23
CA LEU A 62 -6.29 5.00 11.92
C LEU A 62 -7.79 4.87 12.13
N GLU A 63 -8.47 5.95 12.45
CA GLU A 63 -9.93 5.94 12.57
C GLU A 63 -10.61 5.68 11.23
N MET A 64 -10.12 6.29 10.15
CA MET A 64 -10.64 6.04 8.81
C MET A 64 -10.46 4.57 8.41
N GLU A 65 -9.31 4.00 8.71
CA GLU A 65 -9.06 2.58 8.41
C GLU A 65 -9.95 1.67 9.23
N GLU A 66 -10.20 1.99 10.50
CA GLU A 66 -11.11 1.22 11.34
C GLU A 66 -12.52 1.20 10.75
N ARG A 67 -12.97 2.33 10.22
CA ARG A 67 -14.31 2.46 9.64
C ARG A 67 -14.42 1.91 8.23
N LEU A 68 -13.44 2.17 7.37
CA LEU A 68 -13.52 1.86 5.93
C LEU A 68 -12.79 0.59 5.54
N GLY A 69 -11.67 0.29 6.20
CA GLY A 69 -10.91 -0.93 5.96
C GLY A 69 -10.28 -1.04 4.57
N LEU A 70 -9.97 0.09 3.91
CA LEU A 70 -9.43 0.08 2.54
C LEU A 70 -8.06 -0.58 2.46
N ALA A 71 -7.18 -0.30 3.44
CA ALA A 71 -5.85 -0.90 3.46
C ALA A 71 -5.90 -2.41 3.70
N ARG A 72 -6.78 -2.86 4.62
CA ARG A 72 -6.96 -4.29 4.89
C ARG A 72 -7.47 -5.02 3.66
N ARG A 73 -8.47 -4.43 2.99
CA ARG A 73 -9.04 -5.02 1.76
C ARG A 73 -8.00 -5.09 0.66
N PHE A 74 -7.21 -4.04 0.51
CA PHE A 74 -6.14 -3.99 -0.48
C PHE A 74 -5.11 -5.11 -0.23
N ARG A 75 -4.69 -5.30 1.03
CA ARG A 75 -3.74 -6.37 1.39
C ARG A 75 -4.31 -7.74 1.08
N LYS A 76 -5.59 -7.97 1.41
CA LYS A 76 -6.26 -9.25 1.16
C LYS A 76 -6.36 -9.52 -0.34
N ILE A 77 -6.79 -8.53 -1.11
CA ILE A 77 -6.91 -8.64 -2.56
C ILE A 77 -5.53 -8.88 -3.20
N SER A 78 -4.50 -8.17 -2.75
CA SER A 78 -3.15 -8.34 -3.27
C SER A 78 -2.62 -9.75 -2.99
N ALA A 79 -2.85 -10.28 -1.79
CA ALA A 79 -2.46 -11.64 -1.45
C ALA A 79 -3.19 -12.68 -2.30
N ASP A 80 -4.49 -12.48 -2.53
CA ASP A 80 -5.29 -13.37 -3.38
C ASP A 80 -4.81 -13.32 -4.83
N ILE A 81 -4.48 -12.15 -5.34
CA ILE A 81 -3.95 -11.99 -6.70
C ILE A 81 -2.61 -12.71 -6.84
N GLU A 82 -1.73 -12.61 -5.85
CA GLU A 82 -0.45 -13.31 -5.86
C GLU A 82 -0.65 -14.82 -5.87
N GLU A 83 -1.60 -15.33 -5.10
CA GLU A 83 -1.91 -16.75 -5.06
C GLU A 83 -2.49 -17.22 -6.40
N ILE A 84 -3.39 -16.45 -6.99
CA ILE A 84 -3.97 -16.74 -8.31
C ILE A 84 -2.85 -16.82 -9.36
N TYR A 85 -1.93 -15.89 -9.36
CA TYR A 85 -0.78 -15.88 -10.24
C TYR A 85 0.06 -17.15 -10.06
N SER A 86 0.39 -17.49 -8.81
CA SER A 86 1.20 -18.67 -8.49
C SER A 86 0.54 -19.97 -8.92
N LEU A 87 -0.78 -20.09 -8.71
CA LEU A 87 -1.54 -21.27 -9.14
C LEU A 87 -1.55 -21.40 -10.65
N ALA A 88 -1.75 -20.31 -11.37
CA ALA A 88 -1.73 -20.30 -12.83
C ALA A 88 -0.34 -20.68 -13.36
N GLN A 89 0.70 -20.18 -12.69
CA GLN A 89 2.09 -20.52 -13.05
C GLN A 89 2.35 -22.01 -12.88
N THR A 90 1.84 -22.62 -11.81
CA THR A 90 1.94 -24.05 -11.57
C THR A 90 1.21 -24.86 -12.66
N ILE A 91 -0.01 -24.45 -13.01
CA ILE A 91 -0.76 -25.10 -14.07
C ILE A 91 0.02 -25.07 -15.39
N ARG A 92 0.58 -23.93 -15.72
CA ARG A 92 1.35 -23.75 -16.94
C ARG A 92 2.60 -24.65 -16.94
N GLN A 93 3.28 -24.71 -15.79
CA GLN A 93 4.48 -25.53 -15.63
C GLN A 93 4.21 -27.00 -15.87
N TYR A 94 3.08 -27.52 -15.38
CA TYR A 94 2.71 -28.92 -15.49
C TYR A 94 1.92 -29.26 -16.77
N SER A 95 1.68 -28.27 -17.63
CA SER A 95 0.95 -28.47 -18.88
C SER A 95 1.86 -28.68 -20.10
N GLY A 96 3.17 -28.80 -19.90
CA GLY A 96 4.15 -28.92 -20.98
C GLY A 96 4.38 -30.33 -21.47
N PHE A 97 3.50 -31.31 -21.17
CA PHE A 97 3.67 -32.68 -21.60
C PHE A 97 3.04 -32.91 -23.01
N PRO A 98 3.58 -33.87 -23.79
CA PRO A 98 3.02 -34.18 -25.10
C PRO A 98 1.56 -34.62 -25.02
N GLY A 99 0.70 -34.02 -25.84
CA GLY A 99 -0.73 -34.31 -25.85
C GLY A 99 -1.57 -33.44 -24.93
N CYS A 100 -0.96 -32.58 -24.14
CA CYS A 100 -1.72 -31.63 -23.34
C CYS A 100 -2.37 -30.58 -24.26
N PRO A 101 -3.69 -30.33 -24.12
CA PRO A 101 -4.34 -29.28 -24.92
C PRO A 101 -3.69 -27.91 -24.66
N SER A 102 -3.43 -27.19 -25.75
CA SER A 102 -2.80 -25.87 -25.66
C SER A 102 -3.66 -24.84 -24.88
N GLU A 103 -4.98 -25.05 -24.85
CA GLU A 103 -5.92 -24.20 -24.12
C GLU A 103 -5.59 -24.12 -22.62
N ILE A 104 -5.05 -25.21 -22.05
CA ILE A 104 -4.70 -25.24 -20.63
C ILE A 104 -3.56 -24.27 -20.35
N SER A 105 -2.48 -24.34 -21.12
CA SER A 105 -1.34 -23.44 -20.98
C SER A 105 -1.72 -21.99 -21.33
N ASP A 106 -2.49 -21.82 -22.40
CA ASP A 106 -2.91 -20.48 -22.86
C ASP A 106 -3.83 -19.81 -21.85
N SER A 107 -4.76 -20.55 -21.27
CA SER A 107 -5.65 -20.03 -20.23
C SER A 107 -4.88 -19.65 -18.97
N ALA A 108 -3.94 -20.49 -18.54
CA ALA A 108 -3.09 -20.20 -17.40
C ALA A 108 -2.25 -18.94 -17.65
N ALA A 109 -1.68 -18.80 -18.85
CA ALA A 109 -0.91 -17.62 -19.23
C ALA A 109 -1.78 -16.35 -19.19
N ARG A 110 -3.04 -16.45 -19.64
CA ARG A 110 -3.98 -15.32 -19.60
C ARG A 110 -4.32 -14.90 -18.16
N ILE A 111 -4.53 -15.88 -17.29
CA ILE A 111 -4.78 -15.61 -15.86
C ILE A 111 -3.58 -14.86 -15.25
N MET A 112 -2.36 -15.28 -15.57
CA MET A 112 -1.15 -14.62 -15.10
C MET A 112 -1.07 -13.16 -15.55
N VAL A 113 -1.40 -12.90 -16.82
CA VAL A 113 -1.42 -11.52 -17.35
C VAL A 113 -2.46 -10.67 -16.62
N LEU A 114 -3.67 -11.19 -16.46
CA LEU A 114 -4.75 -10.47 -15.79
C LEU A 114 -4.42 -10.17 -14.31
N ALA A 115 -3.85 -11.14 -13.62
CA ALA A 115 -3.43 -10.97 -12.23
C ALA A 115 -2.36 -9.88 -12.10
N SER A 116 -1.36 -9.90 -13.01
CA SER A 116 -0.32 -8.87 -13.03
C SER A 116 -0.88 -7.48 -13.29
N MET A 117 -1.85 -7.36 -14.19
CA MET A 117 -2.50 -6.08 -14.49
C MET A 117 -3.28 -5.55 -13.29
N LEU A 118 -3.99 -6.43 -12.58
CA LEU A 118 -4.76 -6.05 -11.39
C LEU A 118 -3.83 -5.58 -10.26
N GLU A 119 -2.70 -6.24 -10.09
CA GLU A 119 -1.74 -5.87 -9.06
C GLU A 119 -1.12 -4.49 -9.32
N LYS A 120 -0.95 -4.10 -10.58
CA LYS A 120 -0.39 -2.81 -10.97
C LYS A 120 -1.41 -1.67 -11.05
N ALA A 121 -2.69 -2.00 -11.05
CA ALA A 121 -3.78 -1.03 -11.19
C ALA A 121 -4.15 -0.40 -9.84
N GLU A 122 -3.23 0.34 -9.25
CA GLU A 122 -3.45 1.04 -7.98
C GLU A 122 -3.84 2.49 -8.18
#